data_b33cf9a2b3ed801e188c93edd9c2acee
#
_entry.id   b33cf9a2b3ed801e188c93edd9c2acee
#
_cell.length_a   1.000
_cell.length_b   1.000
_cell.length_c   1.000
_cell.angle_alpha   90.00
_cell.angle_beta   90.00
_cell.angle_gamma   90.00
#
_symmetry.space_group_name_H-M   'P 1'
#
loop_
_entity.id
_entity.type
_entity.pdbx_description
1 polymer ?
#
loop_
_entity_poly.entity_id
_entity_poly.type
_entity_poly.pdbx_seq_one_letter_code
_entity_poly.pdbx_strand_id
1 'polypeptide(L)'
;MKNENEASRGRHVAAENIPPIFPDGKSGFVPQQPRAQRGAGSAQYGHLGASGVSMPPVGNGRPKKKVGRVLGITLGVVVALLAIAYCGVALFFGCHFMPNSVIGNLDTSLMSSAEAKSALTSKVNDYELSIKGDGFSLTVSAKDAGIAFDADEVVEDALSQTNEWLWPVELTRAHDATASMVSSYNDAGLEQVVTQAVDAFNATAKQPVDAAVSFDEKLGKFAVSKESVGTAIDSAKVIAAADAALADLTPKVTLTNSDLLQPTVLSSDPRLQQAADKANTMIGADITLTMAKSVAAEVDATLISQWIVLDENLDATLDRDAMTSWVDELGNQCDTVGSTRTYTRVDGKVCTVSGGTYGWEIDHDGLMDLVTDGVDNGLVETVEVPYVRSCEVYNGVGGRDWGNRYIDVDLTEQHAYMYDDSGKVVWESGVVTGIPDEKKSTPEGVYVINLKKTDETLHTLQDDGVTYKDTVVKYWMPFVGNTVGLHDAWWQPDSAFEDPEAYANGYGSHGCVNLPSDKAAELYDLVQLADVVVVHR
;
A
#
# COMPACT_ATOMS: atom_id res chain seq x y z
N MET A 1 53.24 16.78 -28.33
CA MET A 1 52.75 17.88 -29.19
C MET A 1 51.30 17.53 -29.58
N LYS A 2 50.39 18.41 -29.12
CA LYS A 2 48.97 18.64 -29.59
C LYS A 2 48.10 17.40 -29.86
N ASN A 3 47.14 17.13 -28.97
CA ASN A 3 45.75 17.67 -28.87
C ASN A 3 44.96 17.52 -30.15
N GLU A 4 43.89 16.75 -30.09
CA GLU A 4 42.55 17.31 -30.31
C GLU A 4 41.45 16.34 -29.82
N ASN A 5 40.66 16.88 -28.88
CA ASN A 5 39.36 16.39 -28.42
C ASN A 5 38.31 16.63 -29.50
N GLU A 6 37.39 15.70 -29.69
CA GLU A 6 36.05 16.06 -30.12
C GLU A 6 34.99 15.36 -29.24
N ALA A 7 34.35 16.20 -28.43
CA ALA A 7 33.26 15.87 -27.59
C ALA A 7 31.93 15.86 -28.38
N SER A 8 31.22 14.77 -28.32
CA SER A 8 29.84 14.68 -28.79
C SER A 8 28.92 15.39 -27.77
N ARG A 9 28.30 16.48 -28.20
CA ARG A 9 27.34 17.29 -27.43
C ARG A 9 25.99 16.60 -27.40
N GLY A 10 25.57 16.12 -26.22
CA GLY A 10 24.18 15.86 -25.92
C GLY A 10 23.41 17.18 -25.80
N ARG A 11 22.32 17.31 -26.55
CA ARG A 11 21.42 18.47 -26.46
C ARG A 11 20.58 18.37 -25.20
N HIS A 12 20.79 19.26 -24.24
CA HIS A 12 19.81 19.60 -23.23
C HIS A 12 18.66 20.37 -23.88
N VAL A 13 17.47 19.80 -23.85
CA VAL A 13 16.22 20.53 -24.11
C VAL A 13 15.82 21.18 -22.78
N ALA A 14 15.77 22.51 -22.77
CA ALA A 14 15.33 23.30 -21.64
C ALA A 14 13.83 23.05 -21.38
N ALA A 15 13.49 22.77 -20.12
CA ALA A 15 12.12 22.75 -19.65
C ALA A 15 11.58 24.20 -19.65
N GLU A 16 10.58 24.47 -20.48
CA GLU A 16 9.80 25.70 -20.43
C GLU A 16 8.90 25.71 -19.20
N ASN A 17 9.00 26.80 -18.44
CA ASN A 17 8.12 27.16 -17.34
C ASN A 17 6.69 27.35 -17.84
N ILE A 18 5.79 26.46 -17.46
CA ILE A 18 4.35 26.65 -17.57
C ILE A 18 3.86 27.16 -16.21
N PRO A 19 3.24 28.36 -16.12
CA PRO A 19 2.68 28.84 -14.86
C PRO A 19 1.38 28.05 -14.53
N PRO A 20 1.07 27.87 -13.23
CA PRO A 20 -0.14 27.16 -12.83
C PRO A 20 -1.38 27.99 -13.15
N ILE A 21 -2.29 27.42 -13.91
CA ILE A 21 -3.64 27.94 -14.15
C ILE A 21 -4.49 27.63 -12.93
N PHE A 22 -4.85 28.66 -12.16
CA PHE A 22 -5.92 28.55 -11.16
C PHE A 22 -7.26 28.65 -11.88
N PRO A 23 -8.20 27.75 -11.66
CA PRO A 23 -9.56 27.95 -12.09
C PRO A 23 -10.27 28.89 -11.10
N ASP A 24 -10.76 29.98 -11.65
CA ASP A 24 -11.60 30.97 -11.00
C ASP A 24 -12.89 30.41 -10.41
N GLY A 25 -13.16 30.84 -9.21
CA GLY A 25 -14.43 31.43 -8.83
C GLY A 25 -15.63 30.51 -8.68
N LYS A 26 -15.87 30.05 -7.44
CA LYS A 26 -17.25 29.96 -6.94
C LYS A 26 -17.37 30.69 -5.60
N SER A 27 -18.12 31.77 -5.66
CA SER A 27 -18.59 32.60 -4.56
C SER A 27 -19.27 31.78 -3.47
N GLY A 28 -18.65 31.71 -2.30
CA GLY A 28 -19.29 31.29 -1.07
C GLY A 28 -20.15 32.43 -0.52
N PHE A 29 -21.41 32.16 -0.34
CA PHE A 29 -22.37 33.04 0.33
C PHE A 29 -22.03 33.12 1.81
N VAL A 30 -21.62 34.29 2.30
CA VAL A 30 -21.50 34.61 3.73
C VAL A 30 -22.75 35.40 4.12
N PRO A 31 -23.55 35.00 5.13
CA PRO A 31 -24.64 35.79 5.63
C PRO A 31 -24.10 37.00 6.41
N GLN A 32 -24.39 38.19 5.95
CA GLN A 32 -24.13 39.41 6.70
C GLN A 32 -25.15 39.57 7.84
N GLN A 33 -24.64 39.78 9.03
CA GLN A 33 -25.41 40.32 10.16
C GLN A 33 -25.80 41.79 9.87
N PRO A 34 -27.02 42.24 10.25
CA PRO A 34 -27.38 43.63 10.11
C PRO A 34 -26.71 44.50 11.19
N ARG A 35 -25.94 45.42 10.73
CA ARG A 35 -25.32 46.48 11.53
C ARG A 35 -26.34 47.57 11.82
N ALA A 36 -26.62 47.83 13.09
CA ALA A 36 -27.42 48.95 13.54
C ALA A 36 -26.78 50.28 13.10
N GLN A 37 -27.47 51.07 12.32
CA GLN A 37 -27.12 52.46 12.05
C GLN A 37 -27.76 53.36 13.10
N ARG A 38 -26.90 53.99 13.88
CA ARG A 38 -27.20 55.25 14.56
C ARG A 38 -27.18 56.36 13.51
N GLY A 39 -28.32 56.98 13.33
CA GLY A 39 -28.45 58.25 12.61
C GLY A 39 -28.80 59.38 13.59
N ALA A 40 -27.86 60.21 13.86
CA ALA A 40 -28.10 61.55 14.44
C ALA A 40 -28.38 62.50 13.29
N GLY A 41 -29.34 63.34 13.45
CA GLY A 41 -29.67 64.43 12.53
C GLY A 41 -30.67 65.34 13.20
N SER A 42 -30.16 66.24 13.74
CA SER A 42 -30.31 67.64 14.08
C SER A 42 -31.25 68.43 13.14
N ALA A 43 -32.09 69.20 13.85
CA ALA A 43 -32.41 70.62 13.67
C ALA A 43 -33.12 71.03 12.38
N GLN A 44 -34.26 71.67 12.43
CA GLN A 44 -34.32 73.15 12.56
C GLN A 44 -35.71 73.70 12.19
N TYR A 45 -36.19 74.56 13.05
CA TYR A 45 -36.86 75.83 12.80
C TYR A 45 -38.03 75.91 11.82
N GLY A 46 -39.07 76.52 12.35
CA GLY A 46 -40.15 77.25 11.59
C GLY A 46 -41.23 77.71 12.51
N HIS A 47 -41.01 78.77 13.03
CA HIS A 47 -41.69 79.96 13.51
C HIS A 47 -43.04 80.27 12.88
N LEU A 48 -43.82 81.01 13.71
CA LEU A 48 -44.91 82.00 13.46
C LEU A 48 -46.28 81.37 13.62
N GLY A 49 -47.18 81.96 14.33
CA GLY A 49 -47.24 83.22 15.02
C GLY A 49 -48.70 83.44 15.53
N ALA A 50 -48.65 84.09 16.60
CA ALA A 50 -49.51 85.19 16.99
C ALA A 50 -51.04 85.00 17.26
N SER A 51 -51.33 85.29 18.46
CA SER A 51 -52.33 86.31 18.87
C SER A 51 -53.76 85.86 19.05
N GLY A 52 -54.23 86.11 20.24
CA GLY A 52 -55.62 86.28 20.54
C GLY A 52 -56.01 86.28 22.03
N VAL A 53 -55.92 87.42 22.60
CA VAL A 53 -56.37 87.81 23.93
C VAL A 53 -57.87 87.59 24.08
N SER A 54 -58.30 87.06 25.26
CA SER A 54 -59.39 87.66 26.03
C SER A 54 -59.71 86.88 27.30
N MET A 55 -59.63 87.49 28.42
CA MET A 55 -60.20 87.14 29.76
C MET A 55 -61.61 87.70 29.85
N PRO A 56 -62.35 87.50 30.95
CA PRO A 56 -62.95 86.32 31.59
C PRO A 56 -64.47 86.44 31.61
N PRO A 57 -65.17 85.61 32.27
CA PRO A 57 -65.72 85.97 33.59
C PRO A 57 -65.89 84.88 34.62
N VAL A 58 -65.93 85.36 35.80
CA VAL A 58 -66.23 84.78 37.13
C VAL A 58 -67.50 83.96 37.14
N GLY A 59 -67.51 82.85 37.88
CA GLY A 59 -68.70 82.04 38.20
C GLY A 59 -68.46 80.95 39.28
N ASN A 60 -68.68 81.32 40.49
CA ASN A 60 -69.24 80.59 41.64
C ASN A 60 -68.84 79.12 41.89
N GLY A 61 -68.25 78.95 43.05
CA GLY A 61 -67.90 77.70 43.71
C GLY A 61 -69.11 76.83 44.16
N ARG A 62 -68.82 75.56 44.14
CA ARG A 62 -69.43 74.54 44.98
C ARG A 62 -68.38 73.53 45.43
N PRO A 63 -68.38 72.94 46.65
CA PRO A 63 -67.29 72.15 47.17
C PRO A 63 -67.30 70.76 46.58
N LYS A 64 -66.17 70.40 45.91
CA LYS A 64 -65.92 69.01 45.46
C LYS A 64 -65.56 68.13 46.59
N LYS A 65 -66.38 67.12 46.76
CA LYS A 65 -66.27 66.00 47.70
C LYS A 65 -64.86 65.40 47.75
N LYS A 66 -64.31 65.10 48.96
CA LYS A 66 -63.04 64.43 49.30
C LYS A 66 -62.96 62.96 48.83
N VAL A 67 -63.77 62.49 47.86
CA VAL A 67 -63.85 61.07 47.37
C VAL A 67 -62.61 60.70 46.55
N GLY A 68 -62.04 61.61 45.75
CA GLY A 68 -60.86 61.31 44.90
C GLY A 68 -59.56 61.06 45.65
N ARG A 69 -59.37 61.64 46.86
CA ARG A 69 -58.19 61.48 47.69
C ARG A 69 -58.15 60.13 48.39
N VAL A 70 -59.31 59.58 48.80
CA VAL A 70 -59.42 58.25 49.42
C VAL A 70 -59.27 57.17 48.34
N LEU A 71 -59.82 57.36 47.13
CA LEU A 71 -59.69 56.43 46.03
C LEU A 71 -58.22 56.34 45.54
N GLY A 72 -57.50 57.49 45.51
CA GLY A 72 -56.07 57.55 45.12
C GLY A 72 -55.17 56.86 46.18
N ILE A 73 -55.48 57.02 47.50
CA ILE A 73 -54.74 56.35 48.60
C ILE A 73 -55.01 54.85 48.58
N THR A 74 -56.24 54.39 48.39
CA THR A 74 -56.57 52.95 48.27
C THR A 74 -55.95 52.32 47.05
N LEU A 75 -55.95 52.97 45.91
CA LEU A 75 -55.27 52.49 44.65
C LEU A 75 -53.77 52.41 44.87
N GLY A 76 -53.18 53.44 45.50
CA GLY A 76 -51.76 53.47 45.88
C GLY A 76 -51.36 52.34 46.84
N VAL A 77 -52.18 52.06 47.83
CA VAL A 77 -51.95 50.92 48.77
C VAL A 77 -52.09 49.59 48.03
N VAL A 78 -53.08 49.42 47.17
CA VAL A 78 -53.23 48.19 46.36
C VAL A 78 -52.04 47.98 45.44
N VAL A 79 -51.57 49.04 44.73
CA VAL A 79 -50.39 48.97 43.86
C VAL A 79 -49.15 48.65 44.70
N ALA A 80 -48.99 49.26 45.92
CA ALA A 80 -47.86 48.97 46.80
C ALA A 80 -47.93 47.52 47.31
N LEU A 81 -49.07 47.00 47.65
CA LEU A 81 -49.22 45.60 48.03
C LEU A 81 -48.98 44.64 46.93
N LEU A 82 -49.42 44.96 45.70
CA LEU A 82 -49.10 44.17 44.53
C LEU A 82 -47.61 44.22 44.17
N ALA A 83 -46.96 45.36 44.32
CA ALA A 83 -45.50 45.49 44.13
C ALA A 83 -44.72 44.69 45.20
N ILE A 84 -45.18 44.73 46.47
CA ILE A 84 -44.58 43.93 47.55
C ILE A 84 -44.76 42.44 47.26
N ALA A 85 -45.98 42.03 46.86
CA ALA A 85 -46.23 40.63 46.49
C ALA A 85 -45.38 40.20 45.29
N TYR A 86 -45.26 41.05 44.26
CA TYR A 86 -44.45 40.83 43.08
C TYR A 86 -42.97 40.64 43.46
N CYS A 87 -42.40 41.55 44.22
CA CYS A 87 -41.02 41.46 44.73
C CYS A 87 -40.83 40.26 45.65
N GLY A 88 -41.82 39.91 46.49
CA GLY A 88 -41.75 38.74 47.37
C GLY A 88 -41.67 37.44 46.57
N VAL A 89 -42.44 37.31 45.51
CA VAL A 89 -42.36 36.14 44.60
C VAL A 89 -41.05 36.13 43.81
N ALA A 90 -40.56 37.29 43.35
CA ALA A 90 -39.29 37.39 42.67
C ALA A 90 -38.13 36.95 43.60
N LEU A 91 -38.14 37.44 44.89
CA LEU A 91 -37.15 37.03 45.88
C LEU A 91 -37.23 35.53 46.24
N PHE A 92 -38.43 34.95 46.24
CA PHE A 92 -38.60 33.52 46.41
C PHE A 92 -37.93 32.75 45.26
N PHE A 93 -38.17 33.11 44.00
CA PHE A 93 -37.57 32.47 42.86
C PHE A 93 -36.07 32.83 42.67
N GLY A 94 -35.54 33.79 43.33
CA GLY A 94 -34.09 34.05 43.41
C GLY A 94 -33.29 32.94 44.12
N CYS A 95 -33.95 32.05 44.85
CA CYS A 95 -33.33 30.91 45.53
C CYS A 95 -34.12 29.60 45.41
N HIS A 96 -35.18 29.60 44.58
CA HIS A 96 -35.99 28.41 44.28
C HIS A 96 -36.16 28.28 42.79
N PHE A 97 -36.19 27.05 42.31
CA PHE A 97 -36.44 26.74 40.89
C PHE A 97 -37.85 27.14 40.46
N MET A 98 -38.00 27.56 39.24
CA MET A 98 -39.29 27.81 38.64
C MET A 98 -40.11 26.50 38.51
N PRO A 99 -41.45 26.56 38.44
CA PRO A 99 -42.23 25.40 38.04
C PRO A 99 -41.78 24.85 36.67
N ASN A 100 -41.91 23.54 36.43
CA ASN A 100 -41.46 22.82 35.25
C ASN A 100 -39.93 22.90 35.01
N SER A 101 -39.14 22.95 36.10
CA SER A 101 -37.67 22.88 36.05
C SER A 101 -37.21 21.47 36.24
N VAL A 102 -36.26 21.03 35.37
CA VAL A 102 -35.61 19.71 35.44
C VAL A 102 -34.10 19.85 35.30
N ILE A 103 -33.35 18.98 35.97
CA ILE A 103 -31.90 18.79 35.78
C ILE A 103 -31.69 17.29 35.54
N GLY A 104 -31.35 16.90 34.29
CA GLY A 104 -31.40 15.51 33.90
C GLY A 104 -32.81 14.95 34.06
N ASN A 105 -32.94 13.80 34.74
CA ASN A 105 -34.26 13.23 35.10
C ASN A 105 -34.75 13.62 36.52
N LEU A 106 -34.15 14.61 37.15
CA LEU A 106 -34.57 15.13 38.43
C LEU A 106 -35.52 16.29 38.25
N ASP A 107 -36.79 16.15 38.72
CA ASP A 107 -37.72 17.27 38.79
C ASP A 107 -37.30 18.18 39.96
N THR A 108 -36.85 19.38 39.64
CA THR A 108 -36.40 20.39 40.60
C THR A 108 -37.46 21.48 40.79
N SER A 109 -38.67 21.34 40.24
CA SER A 109 -39.75 22.33 40.32
C SER A 109 -40.00 22.74 41.75
N LEU A 110 -39.94 24.05 42.02
CA LEU A 110 -40.16 24.69 43.33
C LEU A 110 -39.18 24.29 44.45
N MET A 111 -38.17 23.49 44.16
CA MET A 111 -37.12 23.18 45.14
C MET A 111 -36.29 24.43 45.46
N SER A 112 -35.90 24.59 46.71
CA SER A 112 -34.83 25.51 47.06
C SER A 112 -33.48 25.04 46.51
N SER A 113 -32.53 25.94 46.33
CA SER A 113 -31.16 25.62 45.96
C SER A 113 -30.57 24.50 46.84
N ALA A 114 -30.80 24.52 48.16
CA ALA A 114 -30.30 23.51 49.10
C ALA A 114 -30.97 22.13 48.90
N GLU A 115 -32.27 22.11 48.64
CA GLU A 115 -33.03 20.86 48.40
C GLU A 115 -32.59 20.25 47.06
N ALA A 116 -32.49 21.04 45.99
CA ALA A 116 -32.06 20.60 44.69
C ALA A 116 -30.62 20.03 44.74
N LYS A 117 -29.69 20.71 45.42
CA LYS A 117 -28.34 20.24 45.67
C LYS A 117 -28.32 18.88 46.38
N SER A 118 -29.07 18.75 47.50
CA SER A 118 -29.13 17.50 48.26
C SER A 118 -29.71 16.35 47.43
N ALA A 119 -30.81 16.62 46.71
CA ALA A 119 -31.45 15.63 45.84
C ALA A 119 -30.55 15.18 44.70
N LEU A 120 -29.85 16.13 44.05
CA LEU A 120 -28.94 15.87 42.99
C LEU A 120 -27.71 15.07 43.44
N THR A 121 -27.11 15.48 44.58
CA THR A 121 -25.98 14.75 45.20
C THR A 121 -26.37 13.30 45.54
N SER A 122 -27.54 13.08 46.13
CA SER A 122 -28.02 11.72 46.43
C SER A 122 -28.21 10.93 45.12
N LYS A 123 -28.84 11.55 44.14
CA LYS A 123 -29.14 10.90 42.84
C LYS A 123 -27.89 10.49 42.10
N VAL A 124 -26.84 11.32 42.08
CA VAL A 124 -25.54 11.00 41.46
C VAL A 124 -24.82 9.92 42.27
N ASN A 125 -24.80 10.00 43.58
CA ASN A 125 -24.14 8.98 44.42
C ASN A 125 -24.76 7.58 44.27
N ASP A 126 -26.09 7.52 44.08
CA ASP A 126 -26.84 6.28 43.92
C ASP A 126 -26.95 5.84 42.44
N TYR A 127 -26.32 6.60 41.53
CA TYR A 127 -26.41 6.33 40.08
C TYR A 127 -25.61 5.11 39.69
N GLU A 128 -26.28 4.17 39.03
CA GLU A 128 -25.70 3.01 38.35
C GLU A 128 -26.12 3.02 36.89
N LEU A 129 -25.12 3.03 36.00
CA LEU A 129 -25.32 2.90 34.57
C LEU A 129 -25.22 1.45 34.15
N SER A 130 -26.24 0.91 33.52
CA SER A 130 -26.25 -0.41 32.90
C SER A 130 -26.22 -0.27 31.39
N ILE A 131 -25.10 -0.68 30.75
CA ILE A 131 -24.93 -0.69 29.30
C ILE A 131 -25.06 -2.14 28.82
N LYS A 132 -25.97 -2.41 27.90
CA LYS A 132 -26.24 -3.77 27.39
C LYS A 132 -26.31 -3.78 25.87
N GLY A 133 -25.65 -4.79 25.26
CA GLY A 133 -25.70 -5.11 23.84
C GLY A 133 -25.75 -6.63 23.65
N ASP A 134 -25.70 -7.09 22.43
CA ASP A 134 -25.64 -8.52 22.12
C ASP A 134 -24.29 -9.11 22.61
N GLY A 135 -24.37 -9.95 23.64
CA GLY A 135 -23.18 -10.54 24.29
C GLY A 135 -22.37 -9.58 25.18
N PHE A 136 -22.70 -8.28 25.20
CA PHE A 136 -22.03 -7.28 26.03
C PHE A 136 -22.92 -6.84 27.21
N SER A 137 -22.33 -6.73 28.39
CA SER A 137 -23.00 -6.18 29.57
C SER A 137 -21.99 -5.52 30.50
N LEU A 138 -22.19 -4.26 30.80
CA LEU A 138 -21.40 -3.48 31.75
C LEU A 138 -22.35 -2.79 32.72
N THR A 139 -22.04 -2.84 34.01
CA THR A 139 -22.71 -2.03 35.05
C THR A 139 -21.63 -1.24 35.78
N VAL A 140 -21.78 0.07 35.84
CA VAL A 140 -20.84 1.00 36.44
C VAL A 140 -21.56 1.94 37.36
N SER A 141 -21.11 2.05 38.62
CA SER A 141 -21.56 3.08 39.54
C SER A 141 -20.78 4.38 39.34
N ALA A 142 -21.41 5.52 39.69
CA ALA A 142 -20.70 6.81 39.65
C ALA A 142 -19.45 6.78 40.55
N LYS A 143 -19.48 6.05 41.65
CA LYS A 143 -18.35 5.87 42.56
C LYS A 143 -17.22 5.07 41.95
N ASP A 144 -17.53 3.96 41.26
CA ASP A 144 -16.53 3.09 40.65
C ASP A 144 -15.86 3.76 39.42
N ALA A 145 -16.62 4.59 38.71
CA ALA A 145 -16.12 5.43 37.65
C ALA A 145 -15.33 6.67 38.15
N GLY A 146 -15.32 6.91 39.45
CA GLY A 146 -14.61 8.07 40.03
C GLY A 146 -15.16 9.42 39.55
N ILE A 147 -16.45 9.47 39.23
CA ILE A 147 -17.11 10.69 38.74
C ILE A 147 -17.07 11.76 39.82
N ALA A 148 -16.32 12.84 39.57
CA ALA A 148 -16.30 14.02 40.39
C ALA A 148 -17.43 14.96 39.94
N PHE A 149 -18.30 15.34 40.88
CA PHE A 149 -19.48 16.13 40.60
C PHE A 149 -19.59 17.28 41.59
N ASP A 150 -19.76 18.50 41.11
CA ASP A 150 -20.00 19.70 41.93
C ASP A 150 -21.48 20.12 41.85
N ALA A 151 -22.26 19.71 42.83
CA ALA A 151 -23.67 20.04 42.93
C ALA A 151 -23.93 21.54 43.18
N ASP A 152 -22.96 22.27 43.72
CA ASP A 152 -23.08 23.74 43.92
C ASP A 152 -23.04 24.43 42.58
N GLU A 153 -22.03 24.09 41.74
CA GLU A 153 -21.86 24.66 40.40
C GLU A 153 -23.07 24.38 39.50
N VAL A 154 -23.54 23.12 39.44
CA VAL A 154 -24.71 22.74 38.63
C VAL A 154 -25.97 23.50 39.05
N VAL A 155 -26.26 23.58 40.37
CA VAL A 155 -27.46 24.26 40.85
C VAL A 155 -27.38 25.75 40.67
N GLU A 156 -26.21 26.36 40.86
CA GLU A 156 -25.99 27.79 40.61
C GLU A 156 -26.16 28.15 39.14
N ASP A 157 -25.54 27.36 38.26
CA ASP A 157 -25.66 27.55 36.81
C ASP A 157 -27.12 27.36 36.34
N ALA A 158 -27.80 26.32 36.80
CA ALA A 158 -29.18 26.05 36.44
C ALA A 158 -30.13 27.17 36.90
N LEU A 159 -29.95 27.73 38.11
CA LEU A 159 -30.72 28.88 38.58
C LEU A 159 -30.43 30.15 37.77
N SER A 160 -29.20 30.33 37.34
CA SER A 160 -28.78 31.50 36.53
C SER A 160 -29.46 31.57 35.16
N GLN A 161 -29.96 30.45 34.66
CA GLN A 161 -30.65 30.37 33.34
C GLN A 161 -32.05 30.99 33.37
N THR A 162 -32.64 31.27 34.57
CA THR A 162 -33.93 31.89 34.72
C THR A 162 -33.80 33.30 35.30
N ASN A 163 -34.74 34.20 34.96
CA ASN A 163 -34.79 35.56 35.52
C ASN A 163 -35.97 35.65 36.49
N GLU A 164 -35.68 35.71 37.81
CA GLU A 164 -36.65 35.79 38.89
C GLU A 164 -37.58 36.98 38.78
N TRP A 165 -37.11 38.09 38.14
CA TRP A 165 -37.96 39.26 37.90
C TRP A 165 -38.96 39.10 36.76
N LEU A 166 -38.77 38.08 35.90
CA LEU A 166 -39.71 37.71 34.86
C LEU A 166 -40.63 36.54 35.24
N TRP A 167 -40.71 36.24 36.51
CA TRP A 167 -41.43 35.08 37.02
C TRP A 167 -42.87 34.88 36.46
N PRO A 168 -43.69 35.92 36.17
CA PRO A 168 -45.03 35.69 35.63
C PRO A 168 -45.00 35.07 34.21
N VAL A 169 -43.92 35.25 33.47
CA VAL A 169 -43.69 34.66 32.12
C VAL A 169 -43.04 33.28 32.27
N GLU A 170 -42.05 33.18 33.21
CA GLU A 170 -41.29 31.96 33.43
C GLU A 170 -42.13 30.83 34.03
N LEU A 171 -43.21 31.14 34.79
CA LEU A 171 -44.12 30.12 35.37
C LEU A 171 -44.76 29.19 34.31
N THR A 172 -44.82 29.61 33.05
CA THR A 172 -45.48 28.86 31.96
C THR A 172 -44.48 28.19 31.03
N ARG A 173 -43.20 28.41 31.26
CA ARG A 173 -42.13 27.84 30.47
C ARG A 173 -41.59 26.53 31.11
N ALA A 174 -41.04 25.66 30.26
CA ALA A 174 -40.21 24.55 30.70
C ALA A 174 -38.77 25.03 30.83
N HIS A 175 -38.10 24.63 31.92
CA HIS A 175 -36.73 24.98 32.24
C HIS A 175 -35.93 23.69 32.35
N ASP A 176 -35.21 23.36 31.25
CA ASP A 176 -34.32 22.19 31.19
C ASP A 176 -32.88 22.65 31.36
N ALA A 177 -32.31 22.38 32.51
CA ALA A 177 -30.94 22.71 32.86
C ALA A 177 -30.00 21.49 32.83
N THR A 178 -30.36 20.45 32.08
CA THR A 178 -29.55 19.23 31.91
C THR A 178 -28.12 19.57 31.37
N ALA A 179 -28.01 20.60 30.55
CA ALA A 179 -26.70 21.05 30.05
C ALA A 179 -25.73 21.48 31.14
N SER A 180 -26.23 21.97 32.30
CA SER A 180 -25.42 22.35 33.45
C SER A 180 -24.71 21.15 34.08
N MET A 181 -25.29 19.96 33.96
CA MET A 181 -24.66 18.70 34.41
C MET A 181 -23.39 18.39 33.59
N VAL A 182 -23.44 18.56 32.29
CA VAL A 182 -22.34 18.18 31.35
C VAL A 182 -21.08 18.98 31.60
N SER A 183 -21.21 20.24 32.01
CA SER A 183 -20.09 21.13 32.25
C SER A 183 -19.39 20.95 33.60
N SER A 184 -20.02 20.22 34.54
CA SER A 184 -19.63 20.22 35.94
C SER A 184 -19.14 18.87 36.49
N TYR A 185 -19.02 17.83 35.63
CA TYR A 185 -18.48 16.55 36.07
C TYR A 185 -17.23 16.14 35.24
N ASN A 186 -16.37 15.34 35.89
CA ASN A 186 -15.24 14.71 35.24
C ASN A 186 -15.60 13.24 34.93
N ASP A 187 -15.68 12.92 33.67
CA ASP A 187 -16.07 11.62 33.12
C ASP A 187 -14.88 10.70 32.78
N ALA A 188 -13.63 11.16 32.95
CA ALA A 188 -12.43 10.41 32.59
C ALA A 188 -12.39 8.99 33.18
N GLY A 189 -12.94 8.80 34.39
CA GLY A 189 -13.05 7.48 35.01
C GLY A 189 -14.11 6.61 34.34
N LEU A 190 -15.24 7.18 33.91
CA LEU A 190 -16.28 6.47 33.15
C LEU A 190 -15.75 6.04 31.79
N GLU A 191 -15.10 6.97 31.08
CA GLU A 191 -14.45 6.69 29.80
C GLU A 191 -13.44 5.53 29.90
N GLN A 192 -12.60 5.55 30.94
CA GLN A 192 -11.63 4.48 31.19
C GLN A 192 -12.29 3.13 31.43
N VAL A 193 -13.33 3.07 32.30
CA VAL A 193 -14.04 1.82 32.62
C VAL A 193 -14.75 1.27 31.37
N VAL A 194 -15.42 2.13 30.62
CA VAL A 194 -16.12 1.74 29.39
C VAL A 194 -15.11 1.23 28.36
N THR A 195 -14.01 1.95 28.13
CA THR A 195 -12.95 1.55 27.19
C THR A 195 -12.40 0.18 27.55
N GLN A 196 -12.01 -0.04 28.82
CA GLN A 196 -11.48 -1.33 29.25
C GLN A 196 -12.48 -2.48 29.05
N ALA A 197 -13.76 -2.26 29.32
CA ALA A 197 -14.78 -3.28 29.14
C ALA A 197 -15.04 -3.60 27.67
N VAL A 198 -15.07 -2.57 26.83
CA VAL A 198 -15.23 -2.73 25.37
C VAL A 198 -14.01 -3.41 24.75
N ASP A 199 -12.80 -3.02 25.14
CA ASP A 199 -11.57 -3.64 24.64
C ASP A 199 -11.50 -5.13 25.01
N ALA A 200 -11.86 -5.46 26.27
CA ALA A 200 -11.92 -6.86 26.72
C ALA A 200 -12.95 -7.68 25.92
N PHE A 201 -14.09 -7.11 25.61
CA PHE A 201 -15.10 -7.74 24.76
C PHE A 201 -14.61 -7.89 23.31
N ASN A 202 -14.06 -6.83 22.76
CA ASN A 202 -13.58 -6.78 21.36
C ASN A 202 -12.41 -7.73 21.10
N ALA A 203 -11.64 -8.10 22.13
CA ALA A 203 -10.56 -9.09 22.01
C ALA A 203 -11.06 -10.47 21.54
N THR A 204 -12.34 -10.79 21.77
CA THR A 204 -12.96 -12.07 21.37
C THR A 204 -14.14 -11.89 20.44
N ALA A 205 -14.58 -10.67 20.22
CA ALA A 205 -15.68 -10.35 19.32
C ALA A 205 -15.27 -10.52 17.85
N LYS A 206 -16.24 -10.85 17.01
CA LYS A 206 -16.02 -10.89 15.57
C LYS A 206 -15.83 -9.48 15.04
N GLN A 207 -14.67 -9.24 14.42
CA GLN A 207 -14.38 -7.95 13.79
C GLN A 207 -15.19 -7.74 12.51
N PRO A 208 -15.47 -6.50 12.10
CA PRO A 208 -16.05 -6.23 10.79
C PRO A 208 -15.09 -6.68 9.70
N VAL A 209 -15.62 -7.11 8.59
CA VAL A 209 -14.86 -7.46 7.39
C VAL A 209 -15.31 -6.56 6.27
N ASP A 210 -14.37 -5.89 5.62
CA ASP A 210 -14.62 -5.06 4.46
C ASP A 210 -15.02 -5.89 3.23
N ALA A 211 -15.78 -5.29 2.34
CA ALA A 211 -15.95 -5.82 1.01
C ALA A 211 -14.60 -5.81 0.28
N ALA A 212 -14.32 -6.85 -0.47
CA ALA A 212 -13.07 -7.01 -1.20
C ALA A 212 -13.31 -7.66 -2.55
N VAL A 213 -12.36 -7.53 -3.46
CA VAL A 213 -12.30 -8.29 -4.70
C VAL A 213 -11.36 -9.48 -4.47
N SER A 214 -11.82 -10.67 -4.76
CA SER A 214 -11.01 -11.90 -4.64
C SER A 214 -11.32 -12.86 -5.78
N PHE A 215 -10.35 -13.69 -6.09
CA PHE A 215 -10.54 -14.76 -7.07
C PHE A 215 -11.42 -15.86 -6.47
N ASP A 216 -12.52 -16.17 -7.14
CA ASP A 216 -13.41 -17.28 -6.80
C ASP A 216 -13.04 -18.49 -7.67
N GLU A 217 -12.38 -19.49 -7.09
CA GLU A 217 -11.94 -20.69 -7.79
C GLU A 217 -13.09 -21.48 -8.46
N LYS A 218 -14.31 -21.41 -7.89
CA LYS A 218 -15.47 -22.12 -8.43
C LYS A 218 -16.02 -21.45 -9.68
N LEU A 219 -15.91 -20.12 -9.71
CA LEU A 219 -16.36 -19.31 -10.84
C LEU A 219 -15.23 -19.08 -11.85
N GLY A 220 -13.97 -19.35 -11.47
CA GLY A 220 -12.78 -19.06 -12.27
C GLY A 220 -12.64 -17.58 -12.60
N LYS A 221 -13.05 -16.70 -11.70
CA LYS A 221 -13.03 -15.24 -11.92
C LYS A 221 -12.96 -14.45 -10.62
N PHE A 222 -12.54 -13.20 -10.73
CA PHE A 222 -12.63 -12.23 -9.65
C PHE A 222 -14.07 -11.78 -9.42
N ALA A 223 -14.47 -11.72 -8.16
CA ALA A 223 -15.79 -11.27 -7.75
C ALA A 223 -15.68 -10.41 -6.48
N VAL A 224 -16.66 -9.51 -6.31
CA VAL A 224 -16.79 -8.70 -5.11
C VAL A 224 -17.38 -9.55 -3.99
N SER A 225 -16.63 -9.73 -2.91
CA SER A 225 -17.15 -10.31 -1.68
C SER A 225 -17.93 -9.26 -0.89
N LYS A 226 -19.00 -9.71 -0.21
CA LYS A 226 -19.82 -8.81 0.58
C LYS A 226 -19.17 -8.52 1.92
N GLU A 227 -19.24 -7.27 2.35
CA GLU A 227 -18.87 -6.85 3.70
C GLU A 227 -19.71 -7.55 4.77
N SER A 228 -19.16 -7.67 5.96
CA SER A 228 -19.92 -8.14 7.12
C SER A 228 -19.65 -7.27 8.34
N VAL A 229 -20.72 -6.83 8.98
CA VAL A 229 -20.66 -6.22 10.30
C VAL A 229 -20.38 -7.32 11.30
N GLY A 230 -19.33 -7.19 12.10
CA GLY A 230 -19.03 -8.15 13.16
C GLY A 230 -19.93 -7.98 14.37
N THR A 231 -19.40 -8.36 15.53
CA THR A 231 -20.02 -8.10 16.84
C THR A 231 -19.17 -7.17 17.69
N ALA A 232 -18.02 -6.70 17.15
CA ALA A 232 -17.16 -5.76 17.83
C ALA A 232 -17.85 -4.39 17.97
N ILE A 233 -17.67 -3.77 19.13
CA ILE A 233 -18.36 -2.54 19.54
C ILE A 233 -17.46 -1.33 19.28
N ASP A 234 -18.04 -0.24 18.82
CA ASP A 234 -17.37 1.05 18.67
C ASP A 234 -17.27 1.75 20.03
N SER A 235 -16.07 1.74 20.61
CA SER A 235 -15.84 2.31 21.96
C SER A 235 -16.24 3.78 22.05
N ALA A 236 -15.97 4.57 21.01
CA ALA A 236 -16.32 6.00 21.01
C ALA A 236 -17.83 6.24 21.08
N LYS A 237 -18.60 5.41 20.37
CA LYS A 237 -20.08 5.51 20.41
C LYS A 237 -20.64 5.09 21.76
N VAL A 238 -20.07 4.04 22.37
CA VAL A 238 -20.51 3.59 23.72
C VAL A 238 -20.17 4.63 24.77
N ILE A 239 -18.99 5.25 24.70
CA ILE A 239 -18.60 6.35 25.59
C ILE A 239 -19.58 7.51 25.42
N ALA A 240 -19.83 7.97 24.21
CA ALA A 240 -20.78 9.06 23.96
C ALA A 240 -22.21 8.74 24.46
N ALA A 241 -22.65 7.49 24.32
CA ALA A 241 -23.94 7.05 24.85
C ALA A 241 -23.96 6.99 26.39
N ALA A 242 -22.83 6.60 26.99
CA ALA A 242 -22.67 6.58 28.45
C ALA A 242 -22.64 8.00 29.02
N ASP A 243 -21.96 8.93 28.39
CA ASP A 243 -21.89 10.34 28.76
C ASP A 243 -23.27 11.01 28.66
N ALA A 244 -23.99 10.77 27.58
CA ALA A 244 -25.36 11.24 27.42
C ALA A 244 -26.29 10.67 28.51
N ALA A 245 -26.15 9.38 28.83
CA ALA A 245 -26.93 8.74 29.89
C ALA A 245 -26.59 9.30 31.29
N LEU A 246 -25.34 9.63 31.55
CA LEU A 246 -24.89 10.27 32.77
C LEU A 246 -25.45 11.70 32.89
N ALA A 247 -25.36 12.49 31.82
CA ALA A 247 -25.89 13.84 31.78
C ALA A 247 -27.40 13.88 32.12
N ASP A 248 -28.16 12.95 31.58
CA ASP A 248 -29.60 12.81 31.83
C ASP A 248 -29.93 12.04 33.09
N LEU A 249 -28.93 11.50 33.80
CA LEU A 249 -29.10 10.54 34.91
C LEU A 249 -29.98 9.33 34.54
N THR A 250 -29.87 8.91 33.27
CA THR A 250 -30.60 7.75 32.74
C THR A 250 -29.85 6.47 33.11
N PRO A 251 -30.45 5.48 33.79
CA PRO A 251 -29.71 4.34 34.35
C PRO A 251 -29.41 3.23 33.31
N LYS A 252 -29.79 3.41 32.06
CA LYS A 252 -29.70 2.33 31.08
C LYS A 252 -29.37 2.84 29.69
N VAL A 253 -28.35 2.21 29.07
CA VAL A 253 -28.02 2.30 27.66
C VAL A 253 -28.23 0.94 27.00
N THR A 254 -28.88 0.90 25.85
CA THR A 254 -29.05 -0.31 25.06
C THR A 254 -28.34 -0.12 23.73
N LEU A 255 -27.30 -0.90 23.52
CA LEU A 255 -26.54 -0.88 22.28
C LEU A 255 -27.33 -1.53 21.15
N THR A 256 -27.17 -1.02 19.96
CA THR A 256 -27.82 -1.46 18.73
C THR A 256 -26.77 -1.74 17.67
N ASN A 257 -27.18 -2.17 16.48
CA ASN A 257 -26.26 -2.39 15.36
C ASN A 257 -25.50 -1.11 14.94
N SER A 258 -26.03 0.08 15.24
CA SER A 258 -25.34 1.34 14.96
C SER A 258 -24.12 1.58 15.84
N ASP A 259 -24.06 0.90 16.99
CA ASP A 259 -23.00 1.04 17.98
C ASP A 259 -21.87 0.00 17.78
N LEU A 260 -22.01 -0.86 16.78
CA LEU A 260 -20.96 -1.78 16.35
C LEU A 260 -19.94 -1.09 15.47
N LEU A 261 -18.72 -1.61 15.45
CA LEU A 261 -17.73 -1.26 14.44
C LEU A 261 -18.29 -1.61 13.05
N GLN A 262 -18.14 -0.67 12.14
CA GLN A 262 -18.65 -0.83 10.78
C GLN A 262 -17.51 -1.15 9.81
N PRO A 263 -17.75 -1.92 8.76
CA PRO A 263 -16.81 -2.05 7.65
C PRO A 263 -16.53 -0.67 7.04
N THR A 264 -15.29 -0.46 6.61
CA THR A 264 -14.86 0.80 5.98
C THR A 264 -15.10 0.78 4.48
N VAL A 265 -15.06 -0.40 3.85
CA VAL A 265 -15.33 -0.60 2.42
C VAL A 265 -16.61 -1.43 2.27
N LEU A 266 -17.55 -0.91 1.53
CA LEU A 266 -18.84 -1.55 1.28
C LEU A 266 -18.91 -2.14 -0.13
N SER A 267 -19.62 -3.23 -0.31
CA SER A 267 -19.83 -3.87 -1.63
C SER A 267 -20.58 -2.99 -2.63
N SER A 268 -21.18 -1.90 -2.16
CA SER A 268 -21.79 -0.88 -3.01
C SER A 268 -20.79 0.13 -3.58
N ASP A 269 -19.50 0.08 -3.18
CA ASP A 269 -18.47 0.95 -3.75
C ASP A 269 -18.22 0.53 -5.22
N PRO A 270 -18.48 1.43 -6.19
CA PRO A 270 -18.35 1.09 -7.60
C PRO A 270 -16.91 0.76 -8.03
N ARG A 271 -15.90 1.20 -7.25
CA ARG A 271 -14.49 0.89 -7.52
C ARG A 271 -14.21 -0.60 -7.41
N LEU A 272 -14.87 -1.31 -6.48
CA LEU A 272 -14.71 -2.76 -6.34
C LEU A 272 -15.18 -3.52 -7.59
N GLN A 273 -16.31 -3.11 -8.18
CA GLN A 273 -16.78 -3.74 -9.40
C GLN A 273 -15.85 -3.43 -10.58
N GLN A 274 -15.35 -2.20 -10.68
CA GLN A 274 -14.36 -1.81 -11.70
C GLN A 274 -13.08 -2.61 -11.56
N ALA A 275 -12.59 -2.79 -10.33
CA ALA A 275 -11.41 -3.62 -10.05
C ALA A 275 -11.64 -5.10 -10.42
N ALA A 276 -12.81 -5.65 -10.09
CA ALA A 276 -13.17 -7.01 -10.47
C ALA A 276 -13.23 -7.18 -12.00
N ASP A 277 -13.81 -6.21 -12.70
CA ASP A 277 -13.90 -6.23 -14.17
C ASP A 277 -12.51 -6.13 -14.80
N LYS A 278 -11.64 -5.25 -14.29
CA LYS A 278 -10.25 -5.12 -14.75
C LYS A 278 -9.46 -6.41 -14.47
N ALA A 279 -9.53 -6.95 -13.25
CA ALA A 279 -8.90 -8.21 -12.89
C ALA A 279 -9.35 -9.36 -13.79
N ASN A 280 -10.64 -9.40 -14.12
CA ASN A 280 -11.18 -10.40 -15.05
C ASN A 280 -10.72 -10.20 -16.50
N THR A 281 -10.38 -8.99 -16.90
CA THR A 281 -9.71 -8.75 -18.20
C THR A 281 -8.28 -9.28 -18.17
N MET A 282 -7.55 -9.03 -17.08
CA MET A 282 -6.16 -9.48 -16.90
C MET A 282 -6.03 -11.00 -16.91
N ILE A 283 -6.89 -11.73 -16.19
CA ILE A 283 -6.91 -13.22 -16.21
C ILE A 283 -7.40 -13.80 -17.53
N GLY A 284 -7.88 -12.97 -18.45
CA GLY A 284 -8.19 -13.38 -19.82
C GLY A 284 -6.94 -13.58 -20.68
N ALA A 285 -5.77 -13.18 -20.23
CA ALA A 285 -4.51 -13.45 -20.92
C ALA A 285 -4.17 -14.96 -20.82
N ASP A 286 -3.57 -15.47 -21.91
CA ASP A 286 -3.10 -16.86 -22.02
C ASP A 286 -1.85 -16.85 -22.89
N ILE A 287 -0.68 -16.76 -22.25
CA ILE A 287 0.60 -16.55 -22.92
C ILE A 287 1.42 -17.83 -22.80
N THR A 288 1.61 -18.51 -23.92
CA THR A 288 2.53 -19.66 -24.00
C THR A 288 3.93 -19.14 -24.30
N LEU A 289 4.84 -19.26 -23.35
CA LEU A 289 6.25 -18.89 -23.47
C LEU A 289 7.05 -20.05 -24.05
N THR A 290 7.85 -19.77 -25.09
CA THR A 290 8.66 -20.81 -25.76
C THR A 290 10.14 -20.46 -25.78
N MET A 291 10.99 -21.49 -25.81
CA MET A 291 12.42 -21.43 -26.07
C MET A 291 12.76 -22.43 -27.17
N ALA A 292 13.33 -21.97 -28.27
CA ALA A 292 13.57 -22.78 -29.49
C ALA A 292 12.35 -23.62 -29.88
N LYS A 293 11.15 -23.04 -29.83
CA LYS A 293 9.83 -23.67 -30.09
C LYS A 293 9.35 -24.70 -29.06
N SER A 294 10.13 -25.00 -28.04
CA SER A 294 9.69 -25.83 -26.90
C SER A 294 8.98 -24.96 -25.89
N VAL A 295 7.89 -25.42 -25.31
CA VAL A 295 7.18 -24.69 -24.26
C VAL A 295 8.06 -24.63 -23.02
N ALA A 296 8.31 -23.42 -22.54
CA ALA A 296 9.07 -23.14 -21.32
C ALA A 296 8.13 -22.90 -20.13
N ALA A 297 7.07 -22.12 -20.34
CA ALA A 297 6.05 -21.84 -19.31
C ALA A 297 4.73 -21.44 -19.95
N GLU A 298 3.67 -21.50 -19.15
CA GLU A 298 2.34 -20.98 -19.49
C GLU A 298 1.95 -19.94 -18.45
N VAL A 299 1.57 -18.76 -18.90
CA VAL A 299 1.03 -17.67 -18.07
C VAL A 299 -0.48 -17.67 -18.28
N ASP A 300 -1.15 -18.46 -17.47
CA ASP A 300 -2.59 -18.70 -17.54
C ASP A 300 -3.37 -17.94 -16.45
N ALA A 301 -4.69 -18.02 -16.49
CA ALA A 301 -5.58 -17.38 -15.52
C ALA A 301 -5.26 -17.76 -14.07
N THR A 302 -4.82 -19.00 -13.82
CA THR A 302 -4.50 -19.50 -12.48
C THR A 302 -3.27 -18.80 -11.92
N LEU A 303 -2.21 -18.68 -12.72
CA LEU A 303 -1.00 -17.99 -12.34
C LEU A 303 -1.23 -16.49 -12.20
N ILE A 304 -1.89 -15.86 -13.17
CA ILE A 304 -2.20 -14.42 -13.16
C ILE A 304 -3.02 -14.06 -11.93
N SER A 305 -3.98 -14.90 -11.53
CA SER A 305 -4.82 -14.65 -10.36
C SER A 305 -4.04 -14.51 -9.05
N GLN A 306 -2.83 -15.09 -8.98
CA GLN A 306 -1.95 -15.00 -7.81
C GLN A 306 -1.17 -13.67 -7.76
N TRP A 307 -1.09 -12.96 -8.87
CA TRP A 307 -0.38 -11.69 -8.99
C TRP A 307 -1.28 -10.47 -8.85
N ILE A 308 -2.62 -10.65 -8.97
CA ILE A 308 -3.54 -9.52 -8.91
C ILE A 308 -3.80 -9.12 -7.47
N VAL A 309 -3.52 -7.85 -7.16
CA VAL A 309 -3.78 -7.20 -5.88
C VAL A 309 -4.56 -5.91 -6.10
N LEU A 310 -5.23 -5.42 -5.05
CA LEU A 310 -5.83 -4.09 -5.06
C LEU A 310 -4.85 -3.08 -4.46
N ASP A 311 -4.67 -1.96 -5.12
CA ASP A 311 -3.93 -0.83 -4.58
C ASP A 311 -4.75 -0.03 -3.53
N GLU A 312 -4.17 1.04 -2.97
CA GLU A 312 -4.81 1.92 -1.99
C GLU A 312 -6.09 2.62 -2.53
N ASN A 313 -6.23 2.71 -3.84
CA ASN A 313 -7.39 3.30 -4.51
C ASN A 313 -8.48 2.27 -4.84
N LEU A 314 -8.27 1.01 -4.46
CA LEU A 314 -9.09 -0.15 -4.83
C LEU A 314 -9.03 -0.44 -6.34
N ASP A 315 -7.91 -0.14 -7.03
CA ASP A 315 -7.70 -0.51 -8.43
C ASP A 315 -6.91 -1.83 -8.51
N ALA A 316 -7.28 -2.71 -9.46
CA ALA A 316 -6.57 -3.96 -9.67
C ALA A 316 -5.22 -3.70 -10.33
N THR A 317 -4.16 -4.20 -9.74
CA THR A 317 -2.78 -4.06 -10.20
C THR A 317 -2.05 -5.39 -10.07
N LEU A 318 -0.88 -5.49 -10.72
CA LEU A 318 -0.02 -6.66 -10.61
C LEU A 318 0.98 -6.48 -9.45
N ASP A 319 1.10 -7.50 -8.62
CA ASP A 319 2.14 -7.62 -7.59
C ASP A 319 3.50 -7.89 -8.26
N ARG A 320 4.31 -6.84 -8.39
CA ARG A 320 5.62 -6.93 -9.06
C ARG A 320 6.60 -7.82 -8.31
N ASP A 321 6.51 -7.91 -6.99
CA ASP A 321 7.42 -8.75 -6.20
C ASP A 321 7.09 -10.24 -6.41
N ALA A 322 5.82 -10.58 -6.48
CA ALA A 322 5.37 -11.93 -6.81
C ALA A 322 5.76 -12.31 -8.25
N MET A 323 5.60 -11.39 -9.20
CA MET A 323 6.03 -11.60 -10.60
C MET A 323 7.54 -11.75 -10.72
N THR A 324 8.33 -10.90 -10.03
CA THR A 324 9.79 -11.00 -10.00
C THR A 324 10.23 -12.36 -9.49
N SER A 325 9.61 -12.82 -8.39
CA SER A 325 9.91 -14.14 -7.83
C SER A 325 9.63 -15.28 -8.82
N TRP A 326 8.56 -15.16 -9.60
CA TRP A 326 8.22 -16.13 -10.64
C TRP A 326 9.21 -16.08 -11.82
N VAL A 327 9.61 -14.88 -12.26
CA VAL A 327 10.60 -14.71 -13.35
C VAL A 327 11.95 -15.31 -12.94
N ASP A 328 12.39 -15.05 -11.69
CA ASP A 328 13.64 -15.61 -11.17
C ASP A 328 13.58 -17.14 -11.09
N GLU A 329 12.44 -17.70 -10.66
CA GLU A 329 12.25 -19.16 -10.62
C GLU A 329 12.24 -19.74 -12.03
N LEU A 330 11.61 -19.08 -13.00
CA LEU A 330 11.62 -19.53 -14.40
C LEU A 330 13.06 -19.48 -14.97
N GLY A 331 13.84 -18.44 -14.67
CA GLY A 331 15.27 -18.38 -15.02
C GLY A 331 16.03 -19.58 -14.46
N ASN A 332 15.86 -19.88 -13.16
CA ASN A 332 16.49 -21.04 -12.53
C ASN A 332 16.10 -22.38 -13.18
N GLN A 333 14.89 -22.47 -13.70
CA GLN A 333 14.38 -23.68 -14.36
C GLN A 333 14.77 -23.78 -15.83
N CYS A 334 15.11 -22.68 -16.48
CA CYS A 334 15.32 -22.62 -17.92
C CYS A 334 16.77 -22.30 -18.33
N ASP A 335 17.51 -21.55 -17.51
CA ASP A 335 18.86 -21.13 -17.82
C ASP A 335 19.83 -22.32 -17.83
N THR A 336 20.55 -22.45 -18.95
CA THR A 336 21.48 -23.55 -19.13
C THR A 336 22.94 -23.12 -19.16
N VAL A 337 23.24 -21.81 -19.27
CA VAL A 337 24.63 -21.30 -19.20
C VAL A 337 25.31 -21.80 -17.92
N GLY A 338 26.45 -22.45 -18.09
CA GLY A 338 27.24 -22.96 -16.97
C GLY A 338 26.65 -24.17 -16.23
N SER A 339 25.41 -24.58 -16.55
CA SER A 339 24.75 -25.72 -15.90
C SER A 339 25.41 -27.05 -16.30
N THR A 340 25.04 -28.11 -15.59
CA THR A 340 25.43 -29.47 -15.96
C THR A 340 24.48 -30.01 -17.02
N ARG A 341 25.01 -30.51 -18.15
CA ARG A 341 24.24 -31.14 -19.24
C ARG A 341 24.69 -32.57 -19.40
N THR A 342 23.74 -33.47 -19.62
CA THR A 342 24.00 -34.85 -19.99
C THR A 342 23.49 -35.11 -21.38
N TYR A 343 24.32 -35.73 -22.21
CA TYR A 343 23.97 -36.06 -23.59
C TYR A 343 24.57 -37.41 -24.00
N THR A 344 24.03 -37.97 -25.04
CA THR A 344 24.57 -39.19 -25.63
C THR A 344 25.27 -38.85 -26.94
N ARG A 345 26.56 -39.15 -27.00
CA ARG A 345 27.38 -39.03 -28.20
C ARG A 345 26.93 -40.05 -29.25
N VAL A 346 27.24 -39.86 -30.53
CA VAL A 346 26.74 -40.71 -31.64
C VAL A 346 27.22 -42.15 -31.52
N ASP A 347 28.38 -42.41 -30.91
CA ASP A 347 28.91 -43.75 -30.62
C ASP A 347 28.22 -44.45 -29.43
N GLY A 348 27.27 -43.80 -28.79
CA GLY A 348 26.52 -44.31 -27.65
C GLY A 348 27.12 -44.00 -26.26
N LYS A 349 28.26 -43.29 -26.19
CA LYS A 349 28.82 -42.82 -24.91
C LYS A 349 27.95 -41.77 -24.31
N VAL A 350 27.57 -41.97 -23.03
CA VAL A 350 26.88 -40.94 -22.26
C VAL A 350 27.90 -40.02 -21.61
N CYS A 351 27.85 -38.75 -21.97
CA CYS A 351 28.77 -37.74 -21.52
C CYS A 351 28.05 -36.72 -20.64
N THR A 352 28.75 -36.19 -19.62
CA THR A 352 28.27 -35.10 -18.76
C THR A 352 29.27 -33.97 -18.82
N VAL A 353 28.79 -32.75 -19.02
CA VAL A 353 29.60 -31.55 -19.08
C VAL A 353 29.01 -30.47 -18.20
N SER A 354 29.85 -29.74 -17.48
CA SER A 354 29.44 -28.61 -16.62
C SER A 354 30.28 -27.39 -16.91
N GLY A 355 29.69 -26.22 -16.81
CA GLY A 355 30.40 -24.96 -17.05
C GLY A 355 30.34 -24.50 -18.51
N GLY A 356 31.26 -23.58 -18.86
CA GLY A 356 31.29 -22.93 -20.17
C GLY A 356 30.46 -21.66 -20.22
N THR A 357 30.44 -21.06 -21.42
CA THR A 357 29.77 -19.76 -21.66
C THR A 357 28.63 -19.87 -22.68
N TYR A 358 28.39 -21.06 -23.22
CA TYR A 358 27.26 -21.36 -24.09
C TYR A 358 26.09 -21.85 -23.27
N GLY A 359 24.89 -21.45 -23.62
CA GLY A 359 23.66 -21.82 -22.94
C GLY A 359 22.58 -20.76 -23.11
N TRP A 360 21.37 -21.12 -22.71
CA TRP A 360 20.26 -20.18 -22.57
C TRP A 360 20.45 -19.30 -21.34
N GLU A 361 20.10 -18.04 -21.47
CA GLU A 361 20.03 -17.07 -20.38
C GLU A 361 18.87 -16.12 -20.66
N ILE A 362 17.83 -16.19 -19.83
CA ILE A 362 16.61 -15.39 -19.97
C ILE A 362 16.94 -13.92 -19.68
N ASP A 363 16.34 -13.00 -20.42
CA ASP A 363 16.29 -11.59 -20.10
C ASP A 363 15.14 -11.35 -19.12
N HIS A 364 15.43 -11.32 -17.82
CA HIS A 364 14.45 -11.17 -16.75
C HIS A 364 13.65 -9.86 -16.88
N ASP A 365 14.31 -8.75 -17.20
CA ASP A 365 13.65 -7.45 -17.37
C ASP A 365 12.72 -7.47 -18.59
N GLY A 366 13.22 -7.97 -19.73
CA GLY A 366 12.42 -8.10 -20.93
C GLY A 366 11.24 -9.05 -20.76
N LEU A 367 11.40 -10.15 -20.01
CA LEU A 367 10.31 -11.08 -19.70
C LEU A 367 9.27 -10.44 -18.78
N MET A 368 9.71 -9.70 -17.75
CA MET A 368 8.83 -8.97 -16.87
C MET A 368 7.95 -7.98 -17.65
N ASP A 369 8.56 -7.21 -18.54
CA ASP A 369 7.84 -6.23 -19.37
C ASP A 369 6.85 -6.93 -20.32
N LEU A 370 7.28 -8.00 -21.01
CA LEU A 370 6.42 -8.77 -21.90
C LEU A 370 5.20 -9.35 -21.20
N VAL A 371 5.39 -9.96 -20.04
CA VAL A 371 4.29 -10.57 -19.28
C VAL A 371 3.38 -9.50 -18.68
N THR A 372 3.94 -8.40 -18.15
CA THR A 372 3.14 -7.29 -17.63
C THR A 372 2.24 -6.70 -18.72
N ASP A 373 2.84 -6.32 -19.85
CA ASP A 373 2.10 -5.73 -20.98
C ASP A 373 1.07 -6.74 -21.55
N GLY A 374 1.46 -8.01 -21.64
CA GLY A 374 0.59 -9.07 -22.13
C GLY A 374 -0.63 -9.28 -21.24
N VAL A 375 -0.45 -9.34 -19.92
CA VAL A 375 -1.54 -9.51 -18.95
C VAL A 375 -2.44 -8.28 -18.93
N ASP A 376 -1.88 -7.08 -18.91
CA ASP A 376 -2.66 -5.82 -18.91
C ASP A 376 -3.55 -5.69 -20.16
N ASN A 377 -3.11 -6.24 -21.29
CA ASN A 377 -3.83 -6.18 -22.57
C ASN A 377 -4.62 -7.46 -22.89
N GLY A 378 -4.64 -8.47 -22.01
CA GLY A 378 -5.34 -9.73 -22.26
C GLY A 378 -4.79 -10.51 -23.44
N LEU A 379 -3.45 -10.58 -23.59
CA LEU A 379 -2.76 -11.23 -24.69
C LEU A 379 -3.02 -12.75 -24.68
N VAL A 380 -3.39 -13.30 -25.86
CA VAL A 380 -3.56 -14.75 -26.08
C VAL A 380 -2.67 -15.14 -27.25
N GLU A 381 -1.41 -15.44 -26.96
CA GLU A 381 -0.40 -15.73 -27.99
C GLU A 381 0.69 -16.68 -27.48
N THR A 382 1.36 -17.34 -28.42
CA THR A 382 2.62 -18.05 -28.19
C THR A 382 3.78 -17.13 -28.54
N VAL A 383 4.66 -16.85 -27.58
CA VAL A 383 5.74 -15.88 -27.69
C VAL A 383 7.06 -16.53 -27.30
N GLU A 384 8.13 -16.21 -28.01
CA GLU A 384 9.50 -16.59 -27.61
C GLU A 384 9.91 -15.78 -26.37
N VAL A 385 10.45 -16.45 -25.35
CA VAL A 385 10.98 -15.81 -24.13
C VAL A 385 12.08 -14.82 -24.51
N PRO A 386 12.05 -13.57 -24.05
CA PRO A 386 13.18 -12.66 -24.19
C PRO A 386 14.45 -13.25 -23.57
N TYR A 387 15.58 -13.15 -24.25
CA TYR A 387 16.82 -13.77 -23.80
C TYR A 387 18.04 -12.86 -23.97
N VAL A 388 18.98 -12.98 -23.04
CA VAL A 388 20.34 -12.44 -23.14
C VAL A 388 21.18 -13.32 -24.06
N ARG A 389 20.95 -14.64 -24.00
CA ARG A 389 21.61 -15.65 -24.82
C ARG A 389 20.62 -16.73 -25.23
N SER A 390 20.75 -17.15 -26.48
CA SER A 390 19.94 -18.23 -27.04
C SER A 390 20.82 -19.36 -27.57
N CYS A 391 20.24 -20.54 -27.65
CA CYS A 391 20.84 -21.73 -28.22
C CYS A 391 19.97 -22.30 -29.35
N GLU A 392 20.54 -23.29 -30.08
CA GLU A 392 19.86 -23.89 -31.22
C GLU A 392 18.64 -24.73 -30.81
N VAL A 393 18.72 -25.39 -29.65
CA VAL A 393 17.65 -26.23 -29.11
C VAL A 393 17.42 -25.96 -27.63
N TYR A 394 16.27 -26.33 -27.12
CA TYR A 394 15.94 -26.31 -25.70
C TYR A 394 15.35 -27.66 -25.28
N ASN A 395 16.01 -28.35 -24.37
CA ASN A 395 15.59 -29.64 -23.81
C ASN A 395 15.48 -29.61 -22.28
N GLY A 396 15.31 -28.41 -21.70
CA GLY A 396 15.30 -28.19 -20.24
C GLY A 396 16.71 -28.20 -19.63
N VAL A 397 16.79 -27.78 -18.38
CA VAL A 397 18.02 -27.83 -17.59
C VAL A 397 18.47 -29.29 -17.43
N GLY A 398 19.77 -29.53 -17.67
CA GLY A 398 20.35 -30.86 -17.65
C GLY A 398 20.33 -31.58 -19.00
N GLY A 399 19.56 -31.10 -19.96
CA GLY A 399 19.55 -31.60 -21.32
C GLY A 399 20.57 -30.90 -22.22
N ARG A 400 20.84 -31.50 -23.37
CA ARG A 400 21.66 -30.91 -24.44
C ARG A 400 20.93 -29.71 -25.03
N ASP A 401 21.61 -28.56 -25.15
CA ASP A 401 21.07 -27.32 -25.68
C ASP A 401 21.72 -26.85 -26.98
N TRP A 402 22.62 -27.65 -27.57
CA TRP A 402 23.24 -27.43 -28.88
C TRP A 402 22.73 -28.41 -29.92
N GLY A 403 22.89 -28.02 -31.20
CA GLY A 403 22.49 -28.77 -32.36
C GLY A 403 23.38 -30.00 -32.67
N ASN A 404 23.19 -30.60 -33.84
CA ASN A 404 23.96 -31.77 -34.24
C ASN A 404 25.37 -31.40 -34.65
N ARG A 405 25.60 -30.16 -35.10
CA ARG A 405 26.90 -29.66 -35.50
C ARG A 405 27.64 -29.14 -34.28
N TYR A 406 28.72 -29.80 -33.88
CA TYR A 406 29.56 -29.39 -32.76
C TYR A 406 30.90 -30.09 -32.77
N ILE A 407 31.87 -29.58 -32.00
CA ILE A 407 33.15 -30.18 -31.71
C ILE A 407 33.06 -30.79 -30.32
N ASP A 408 33.40 -32.06 -30.21
CA ASP A 408 33.49 -32.79 -28.94
C ASP A 408 34.97 -32.99 -28.58
N VAL A 409 35.40 -32.56 -27.43
CA VAL A 409 36.77 -32.73 -26.92
C VAL A 409 36.69 -33.58 -25.66
N ASP A 410 37.03 -34.84 -25.79
CA ASP A 410 37.10 -35.81 -24.71
C ASP A 410 38.47 -35.77 -24.03
N LEU A 411 38.52 -35.17 -22.86
CA LEU A 411 39.75 -35.02 -22.05
C LEU A 411 40.25 -36.35 -21.49
N THR A 412 39.39 -37.36 -21.37
CA THR A 412 39.75 -38.69 -20.86
C THR A 412 40.36 -39.53 -22.00
N GLU A 413 39.72 -39.48 -23.18
CA GLU A 413 40.19 -40.20 -24.36
C GLU A 413 41.36 -39.50 -25.04
N GLN A 414 41.60 -38.22 -24.71
CA GLN A 414 42.51 -37.32 -25.44
C GLN A 414 42.25 -37.39 -26.93
N HIS A 415 40.96 -37.24 -27.29
CA HIS A 415 40.47 -37.32 -28.64
C HIS A 415 39.44 -36.25 -28.90
N ALA A 416 39.39 -35.70 -30.10
CA ALA A 416 38.37 -34.73 -30.50
C ALA A 416 37.67 -35.16 -31.79
N TYR A 417 36.39 -34.86 -31.84
CA TYR A 417 35.50 -35.17 -32.95
C TYR A 417 34.80 -33.90 -33.43
N MET A 418 34.56 -33.79 -34.72
CA MET A 418 33.63 -32.81 -35.28
C MET A 418 32.48 -33.49 -35.96
N TYR A 419 31.27 -33.11 -35.57
CA TYR A 419 30.02 -33.58 -36.17
C TYR A 419 29.42 -32.52 -37.09
N ASP A 420 28.81 -32.95 -38.20
CA ASP A 420 28.06 -32.09 -39.11
C ASP A 420 26.56 -31.91 -38.66
N ASP A 421 25.80 -31.12 -39.41
CA ASP A 421 24.38 -30.87 -39.13
C ASP A 421 23.50 -32.13 -39.15
N SER A 422 23.99 -33.24 -39.75
CA SER A 422 23.33 -34.55 -39.68
C SER A 422 23.75 -35.38 -38.49
N GLY A 423 24.70 -34.91 -37.69
CA GLY A 423 25.28 -35.64 -36.56
C GLY A 423 26.32 -36.69 -36.96
N LYS A 424 26.81 -36.67 -38.19
CA LYS A 424 27.86 -37.56 -38.68
C LYS A 424 29.22 -37.00 -38.30
N VAL A 425 30.15 -37.87 -37.86
CA VAL A 425 31.56 -37.52 -37.70
C VAL A 425 32.15 -37.18 -39.07
N VAL A 426 32.62 -35.95 -39.25
CA VAL A 426 33.28 -35.44 -40.48
C VAL A 426 34.76 -35.20 -40.28
N TRP A 427 35.21 -35.18 -39.02
CA TRP A 427 36.63 -35.07 -38.67
C TRP A 427 36.86 -35.66 -37.27
N GLU A 428 38.02 -36.25 -37.06
CA GLU A 428 38.49 -36.71 -35.79
C GLU A 428 40.01 -36.67 -35.66
N SER A 429 40.54 -36.53 -34.45
CA SER A 429 41.95 -36.52 -34.17
C SER A 429 42.28 -36.84 -32.72
N GLY A 430 43.39 -37.56 -32.47
CA GLY A 430 44.03 -37.49 -31.16
C GLY A 430 44.46 -36.06 -30.84
N VAL A 431 44.44 -35.71 -29.56
CA VAL A 431 44.79 -34.36 -29.07
C VAL A 431 45.75 -34.44 -27.90
N VAL A 432 46.41 -33.33 -27.59
CA VAL A 432 47.15 -33.16 -26.34
C VAL A 432 46.58 -31.90 -25.65
N THR A 433 45.89 -32.10 -24.56
CA THR A 433 45.22 -31.02 -23.82
C THR A 433 46.12 -30.41 -22.74
N GLY A 434 45.55 -29.54 -21.90
CA GLY A 434 46.28 -28.88 -20.81
C GLY A 434 46.80 -29.86 -19.76
N ILE A 435 47.94 -29.52 -19.14
CA ILE A 435 48.47 -30.25 -18.00
C ILE A 435 47.39 -30.38 -16.94
N PRO A 436 47.20 -31.58 -16.32
CA PRO A 436 46.12 -31.78 -15.37
C PRO A 436 46.43 -31.17 -13.99
N ASP A 437 46.52 -29.85 -13.95
CA ASP A 437 46.68 -29.06 -12.74
C ASP A 437 45.64 -27.93 -12.68
N GLU A 438 45.54 -27.25 -11.52
CA GLU A 438 44.54 -26.19 -11.29
C GLU A 438 44.67 -24.97 -12.23
N LYS A 439 45.83 -24.76 -12.87
CA LYS A 439 46.11 -23.56 -13.65
C LYS A 439 46.16 -23.80 -15.16
N LYS A 440 46.48 -25.02 -15.55
CA LYS A 440 46.78 -25.35 -16.94
C LYS A 440 45.86 -26.40 -17.55
N SER A 441 44.97 -27.00 -16.76
CA SER A 441 43.97 -27.93 -17.32
C SER A 441 43.06 -27.21 -18.34
N THR A 442 42.73 -27.91 -19.41
CA THR A 442 41.74 -27.43 -20.37
C THR A 442 40.40 -27.32 -19.62
N PRO A 443 39.77 -26.14 -19.60
CA PRO A 443 38.53 -25.94 -18.84
C PRO A 443 37.38 -26.74 -19.48
N GLU A 444 36.73 -27.56 -18.67
CA GLU A 444 35.50 -28.26 -19.04
C GLU A 444 34.35 -27.26 -19.20
N GLY A 445 33.44 -27.56 -20.13
CA GLY A 445 32.30 -26.70 -20.40
C GLY A 445 31.81 -26.74 -21.82
N VAL A 446 30.74 -25.98 -22.07
CA VAL A 446 30.20 -25.78 -23.42
C VAL A 446 30.52 -24.36 -23.86
N TYR A 447 31.16 -24.22 -24.98
CA TYR A 447 31.71 -22.98 -25.55
C TYR A 447 31.32 -22.83 -27.03
N VAL A 448 31.79 -21.78 -27.67
CA VAL A 448 31.71 -21.59 -29.13
C VAL A 448 33.06 -21.16 -29.67
N ILE A 449 33.30 -21.46 -30.94
CA ILE A 449 34.45 -20.89 -31.67
C ILE A 449 34.22 -19.38 -31.81
N ASN A 450 35.04 -18.61 -31.13
CA ASN A 450 34.94 -17.14 -31.09
C ASN A 450 35.59 -16.46 -32.28
N LEU A 451 36.63 -17.09 -32.82
CA LEU A 451 37.49 -16.52 -33.84
C LEU A 451 38.17 -17.62 -34.68
N LYS A 452 38.59 -17.31 -35.88
CA LYS A 452 39.46 -18.12 -36.75
C LYS A 452 40.58 -17.24 -37.29
N LYS A 453 41.82 -17.62 -37.01
CA LYS A 453 43.01 -16.91 -37.55
C LYS A 453 44.06 -17.87 -38.06
N THR A 454 44.91 -17.38 -38.93
CA THR A 454 46.15 -18.04 -39.36
C THR A 454 47.33 -17.20 -38.92
N ASP A 455 48.48 -17.89 -38.69
CA ASP A 455 49.75 -17.27 -38.33
C ASP A 455 49.67 -16.40 -37.06
N GLU A 456 48.95 -16.93 -36.01
CA GLU A 456 48.78 -16.23 -34.75
C GLU A 456 49.95 -16.48 -33.81
N THR A 457 50.35 -15.44 -33.04
CA THR A 457 51.39 -15.58 -32.00
C THR A 457 50.72 -15.72 -30.65
N LEU A 458 50.90 -16.89 -30.06
CA LEU A 458 50.42 -17.18 -28.68
C LEU A 458 51.45 -16.68 -27.71
N HIS A 459 51.08 -15.77 -26.81
CA HIS A 459 51.91 -15.24 -25.72
C HIS A 459 51.62 -16.03 -24.43
N THR A 460 52.39 -17.08 -24.14
CA THR A 460 52.14 -17.96 -23.00
C THR A 460 52.97 -17.54 -21.82
N LEU A 461 52.30 -17.15 -20.69
CA LEU A 461 52.98 -16.89 -19.43
C LEU A 461 53.61 -18.18 -18.88
N GLN A 462 54.90 -18.11 -18.57
CA GLN A 462 55.66 -19.26 -18.06
C GLN A 462 55.43 -19.44 -16.56
N ASP A 463 55.89 -20.55 -16.00
CA ASP A 463 55.68 -20.93 -14.58
C ASP A 463 56.35 -19.99 -13.56
N ASP A 464 57.28 -19.15 -14.02
CA ASP A 464 57.91 -18.12 -13.20
C ASP A 464 56.97 -16.92 -12.92
N GLY A 465 55.83 -16.87 -13.59
CA GLY A 465 54.81 -15.81 -13.45
C GLY A 465 55.23 -14.45 -14.02
N VAL A 466 56.32 -14.36 -14.75
CA VAL A 466 56.91 -13.11 -15.27
C VAL A 466 57.26 -13.21 -16.74
N THR A 467 57.82 -14.34 -17.19
CA THR A 467 58.34 -14.53 -18.53
C THR A 467 57.22 -14.98 -19.48
N TYR A 468 57.21 -14.44 -20.67
CA TYR A 468 56.33 -14.92 -21.74
C TYR A 468 57.12 -15.65 -22.78
N LYS A 469 56.56 -16.76 -23.28
CA LYS A 469 57.05 -17.48 -24.45
C LYS A 469 56.13 -17.25 -25.61
N ASP A 470 56.68 -16.73 -26.72
CA ASP A 470 55.98 -16.55 -27.97
C ASP A 470 56.04 -17.81 -28.81
N THR A 471 54.86 -18.29 -29.22
CA THR A 471 54.79 -19.48 -30.10
C THR A 471 53.86 -19.14 -31.27
N VAL A 472 54.35 -19.22 -32.49
CA VAL A 472 53.55 -19.02 -33.69
C VAL A 472 52.83 -20.29 -34.05
N VAL A 473 51.53 -20.25 -34.16
CA VAL A 473 50.68 -21.34 -34.64
C VAL A 473 50.08 -20.97 -35.99
N LYS A 474 49.96 -21.97 -36.86
CA LYS A 474 49.43 -21.74 -38.20
C LYS A 474 47.92 -21.56 -38.21
N TYR A 475 47.22 -22.27 -37.36
CA TYR A 475 45.76 -22.28 -37.24
C TYR A 475 45.37 -22.03 -35.79
N TRP A 476 44.56 -20.99 -35.54
CA TRP A 476 44.08 -20.61 -34.23
C TRP A 476 42.55 -20.53 -34.21
N MET A 477 41.93 -21.35 -33.37
CA MET A 477 40.47 -21.47 -33.21
C MET A 477 40.12 -21.41 -31.74
N PRO A 478 40.10 -20.19 -31.12
CA PRO A 478 39.80 -20.03 -29.70
C PRO A 478 38.34 -20.24 -29.39
N PHE A 479 38.07 -20.82 -28.21
CA PHE A 479 36.71 -21.05 -27.67
C PHE A 479 36.51 -20.52 -26.24
N VAL A 480 37.57 -20.32 -25.45
CA VAL A 480 37.51 -19.61 -24.17
C VAL A 480 38.11 -18.22 -24.33
N GLY A 481 37.28 -17.23 -24.58
CA GLY A 481 37.76 -15.90 -24.94
C GLY A 481 38.73 -15.96 -26.12
N ASN A 482 39.93 -15.36 -25.95
CA ASN A 482 41.04 -15.52 -26.88
C ASN A 482 42.27 -16.21 -26.22
N THR A 483 42.02 -17.01 -25.16
CA THR A 483 43.10 -17.56 -24.33
C THR A 483 43.26 -19.07 -24.44
N VAL A 484 42.17 -19.81 -24.67
CA VAL A 484 42.18 -21.24 -24.90
C VAL A 484 41.49 -21.57 -26.22
N GLY A 485 42.14 -22.37 -27.03
CA GLY A 485 41.62 -22.75 -28.33
C GLY A 485 42.24 -24.05 -28.86
N LEU A 486 41.76 -24.48 -30.04
CA LEU A 486 42.35 -25.55 -30.82
C LEU A 486 43.38 -24.95 -31.78
N HIS A 487 44.56 -25.55 -31.86
CA HIS A 487 45.63 -25.09 -32.77
C HIS A 487 46.61 -26.20 -33.10
N ASP A 488 47.37 -26.02 -34.19
CA ASP A 488 48.48 -26.91 -34.54
C ASP A 488 49.62 -26.83 -33.52
N ALA A 489 50.24 -27.98 -33.22
CA ALA A 489 51.39 -28.06 -32.34
C ALA A 489 52.54 -28.77 -33.06
N TRP A 490 53.08 -28.11 -34.06
CA TRP A 490 54.15 -28.58 -34.95
C TRP A 490 55.42 -29.01 -34.20
N TRP A 491 55.57 -28.60 -32.97
CA TRP A 491 56.72 -28.96 -32.08
C TRP A 491 56.51 -30.28 -31.33
N GLN A 492 55.35 -30.89 -31.39
CA GLN A 492 55.06 -32.16 -30.75
C GLN A 492 55.27 -33.32 -31.73
N PRO A 493 55.80 -34.48 -31.23
CA PRO A 493 55.90 -35.65 -32.10
C PRO A 493 54.52 -36.28 -32.30
N ASP A 494 54.28 -36.90 -33.47
CA ASP A 494 53.02 -37.56 -33.81
C ASP A 494 52.58 -38.59 -32.73
N SER A 495 53.56 -39.30 -32.13
CA SER A 495 53.29 -40.26 -31.04
C SER A 495 52.67 -39.64 -29.80
N ALA A 496 52.78 -38.31 -29.57
CA ALA A 496 52.14 -37.66 -28.45
C ALA A 496 50.61 -37.55 -28.65
N PHE A 497 50.15 -37.53 -29.87
CA PHE A 497 48.71 -37.49 -30.20
C PHE A 497 48.07 -38.90 -30.24
N GLU A 498 48.87 -39.95 -30.17
CA GLU A 498 48.46 -41.36 -30.10
C GLU A 498 48.44 -41.88 -28.67
N ASP A 499 49.05 -41.17 -27.71
CA ASP A 499 49.17 -41.53 -26.30
C ASP A 499 48.20 -40.70 -25.45
N PRO A 500 47.14 -41.29 -24.90
CA PRO A 500 46.19 -40.58 -24.07
C PRO A 500 46.76 -40.06 -22.74
N GLU A 501 47.93 -40.46 -22.33
CA GLU A 501 48.64 -39.98 -21.14
C GLU A 501 49.68 -38.88 -21.45
N ALA A 502 49.90 -38.54 -22.72
CA ALA A 502 50.94 -37.59 -23.12
C ALA A 502 50.75 -36.21 -22.45
N TYR A 503 49.52 -35.75 -22.27
CA TYR A 503 49.21 -34.44 -21.63
C TYR A 503 49.72 -34.38 -20.17
N ALA A 504 49.74 -35.50 -19.49
CA ALA A 504 50.25 -35.60 -18.09
C ALA A 504 51.76 -35.88 -18.07
N ASN A 505 52.32 -36.43 -19.13
CA ASN A 505 53.72 -36.93 -19.20
C ASN A 505 54.68 -35.96 -19.93
N GLY A 506 54.43 -34.65 -19.82
CA GLY A 506 55.35 -33.60 -20.29
C GLY A 506 55.06 -33.00 -21.67
N TYR A 507 53.97 -33.43 -22.32
CA TYR A 507 53.50 -32.82 -23.58
C TYR A 507 52.30 -31.89 -23.39
N GLY A 508 51.72 -31.82 -22.17
CA GLY A 508 50.55 -31.01 -21.90
C GLY A 508 50.72 -29.52 -22.18
N SER A 509 49.66 -28.88 -22.62
CA SER A 509 49.61 -27.45 -22.89
C SER A 509 49.34 -26.62 -21.62
N HIS A 510 49.19 -25.30 -21.77
CA HIS A 510 48.72 -24.40 -20.72
C HIS A 510 47.18 -24.17 -20.82
N GLY A 511 46.44 -25.17 -21.32
CA GLY A 511 44.98 -25.15 -21.40
C GLY A 511 44.46 -25.33 -22.82
N CYS A 512 45.25 -25.04 -23.83
CA CYS A 512 44.86 -25.25 -25.23
C CYS A 512 44.72 -26.72 -25.60
N VAL A 513 44.02 -27.00 -26.70
CA VAL A 513 43.89 -28.31 -27.32
C VAL A 513 44.85 -28.35 -28.52
N ASN A 514 45.98 -29.01 -28.32
CA ASN A 514 47.02 -29.18 -29.36
C ASN A 514 46.62 -30.27 -30.35
N LEU A 515 46.82 -30.02 -31.62
CA LEU A 515 46.47 -30.88 -32.76
C LEU A 515 47.73 -31.20 -33.61
N PRO A 516 47.77 -32.35 -34.29
CA PRO A 516 48.69 -32.55 -35.39
C PRO A 516 48.46 -31.46 -36.46
N SER A 517 49.53 -30.99 -37.12
CA SER A 517 49.42 -29.84 -38.03
C SER A 517 48.51 -30.08 -39.23
N ASP A 518 48.47 -31.27 -39.78
CA ASP A 518 47.54 -31.66 -40.84
C ASP A 518 46.10 -31.72 -40.35
N LYS A 519 45.87 -32.26 -39.16
CA LYS A 519 44.55 -32.32 -38.53
C LYS A 519 44.00 -30.93 -38.17
N ALA A 520 44.89 -30.04 -37.69
CA ALA A 520 44.51 -28.63 -37.45
C ALA A 520 44.11 -27.91 -38.74
N ALA A 521 44.80 -28.17 -39.86
CA ALA A 521 44.43 -27.62 -41.16
C ALA A 521 43.05 -28.12 -41.61
N GLU A 522 42.80 -29.43 -41.55
CA GLU A 522 41.51 -30.05 -41.88
C GLU A 522 40.37 -29.45 -41.05
N LEU A 523 40.56 -29.35 -39.73
CA LEU A 523 39.56 -28.79 -38.81
C LEU A 523 39.31 -27.32 -39.11
N TYR A 524 40.38 -26.54 -39.36
CA TYR A 524 40.26 -25.12 -39.67
C TYR A 524 39.40 -24.87 -40.91
N ASP A 525 39.50 -25.72 -41.92
CA ASP A 525 38.69 -25.59 -43.15
C ASP A 525 37.20 -25.95 -42.89
N LEU A 526 36.91 -26.84 -41.95
CA LEU A 526 35.57 -27.31 -41.65
C LEU A 526 34.81 -26.39 -40.66
N VAL A 527 35.53 -25.91 -39.64
CA VAL A 527 34.90 -25.17 -38.54
C VAL A 527 34.40 -23.80 -38.96
N GLN A 528 33.29 -23.37 -38.36
CA GLN A 528 32.67 -22.04 -38.55
C GLN A 528 32.71 -21.25 -37.24
N LEU A 529 32.56 -19.92 -37.34
CA LEU A 529 32.35 -19.11 -36.18
C LEU A 529 31.00 -19.51 -35.52
N ALA A 530 30.98 -19.54 -34.19
CA ALA A 530 29.88 -19.97 -33.37
C ALA A 530 29.60 -21.50 -33.39
N ASP A 531 30.42 -22.33 -34.10
CA ASP A 531 30.36 -23.78 -33.87
C ASP A 531 30.56 -24.09 -32.38
N VAL A 532 29.70 -24.93 -31.82
CA VAL A 532 29.75 -25.29 -30.40
C VAL A 532 30.96 -26.21 -30.13
N VAL A 533 31.66 -25.97 -29.04
CA VAL A 533 32.76 -26.79 -28.50
C VAL A 533 32.38 -27.32 -27.14
N VAL A 534 32.25 -28.63 -27.05
CA VAL A 534 31.94 -29.35 -25.81
C VAL A 534 33.20 -29.99 -25.27
N VAL A 535 33.66 -29.58 -24.10
CA VAL A 535 34.87 -30.09 -23.46
C VAL A 535 34.45 -30.85 -22.20
N HIS A 536 34.75 -32.15 -22.14
CA HIS A 536 34.29 -33.00 -21.04
C HIS A 536 35.30 -34.13 -20.73
N ARG A 537 35.04 -34.88 -19.64
CA ARG A 537 35.78 -36.08 -19.24
C ARG A 537 34.97 -37.36 -19.37
#